data_e37f872bac2d0f8cda29475a242ef133
#
_entry.id   e37f872bac2d0f8cda29475a242ef133
#
_cell.length_a   1.000
_cell.length_b   1.000
_cell.length_c   1.000
_cell.angle_alpha   90.00
_cell.angle_beta   90.00
_cell.angle_gamma   90.00
#
_symmetry.space_group_name_H-M   'P 1'
#
loop_
_entity.id
_entity.type
_entity.pdbx_description
1 polymer ?
#
loop_
_entity_poly.entity_id
_entity_poly.type
_entity_poly.pdbx_seq_one_letter_code
_entity_poly.pdbx_strand_id
1 'polypeptide(L)'
;MTETTAPVLTEVRGRIGCITLNRARALNALSLEMVRELMAALLEWQDDPQVLAVALRGSNKEGVFGALCAGGDIRFLHQAGSTGNPQLEDFFTEEYALNHLIHHYPKPYIAFMDGIVMGGGMGISQGASARIVTERTKMAMPETAIGLFPDVGGGYFLSRCPGRAGEWLGLTGETIAAGDAIALGLADGLVPSAQLPELWEALATRDFADGAAVQQWIDAQLGTAPTHFAHRQAEIDQYFALPTVAAIVAALEEGGSEWAQATAALLRKRSPLMLHVVLEQVRRARGMGLADDLRMERDMVRHCFYLRPGRSETLEGIRALAVDKDHAPRWNPARIEDVQQADWQAFFASPWPAHSHPLAGLAD
;
A
#
# COMPACT_ATOMS: atom_id res chain seq x y z
N MET A 1 16.33 13.94 28.42
CA MET A 1 15.33 14.24 27.39
C MET A 1 14.37 13.07 27.41
N THR A 2 13.12 13.27 27.78
CA THR A 2 12.07 12.25 27.74
C THR A 2 11.87 11.89 26.27
N GLU A 3 12.15 10.64 25.89
CA GLU A 3 11.77 10.11 24.56
C GLU A 3 10.27 10.37 24.38
N THR A 4 9.92 11.09 23.33
CA THR A 4 8.51 11.30 22.95
C THR A 4 7.95 9.96 22.54
N THR A 5 6.96 9.46 23.27
CA THR A 5 6.34 8.15 23.03
C THR A 5 5.26 8.20 21.94
N ALA A 6 4.94 9.39 21.41
CA ALA A 6 3.96 9.58 20.36
C ALA A 6 4.34 8.77 19.08
N PRO A 7 3.40 8.00 18.49
CA PRO A 7 3.68 7.15 17.36
C PRO A 7 3.83 7.92 16.04
N VAL A 8 3.36 9.15 15.98
CA VAL A 8 3.59 10.13 14.91
C VAL A 8 4.14 11.39 15.52
N LEU A 9 5.22 11.93 14.95
CA LEU A 9 5.77 13.22 15.33
C LEU A 9 5.44 14.22 14.23
N THR A 10 4.82 15.34 14.61
CA THR A 10 4.44 16.42 13.70
C THR A 10 5.05 17.72 14.17
N GLU A 11 5.63 18.47 13.26
CA GLU A 11 6.17 19.82 13.53
C GLU A 11 6.14 20.65 12.25
N VAL A 12 6.01 21.97 12.37
CA VAL A 12 6.25 22.88 11.24
C VAL A 12 7.67 23.43 11.36
N ARG A 13 8.47 23.16 10.33
CA ARG A 13 9.86 23.64 10.23
C ARG A 13 10.00 24.57 9.04
N GLY A 14 10.35 25.81 9.30
CA GLY A 14 10.24 26.85 8.26
C GLY A 14 8.80 26.96 7.77
N ARG A 15 8.55 26.55 6.53
CA ARG A 15 7.22 26.53 5.93
C ARG A 15 6.79 25.12 5.47
N ILE A 16 7.36 24.08 6.09
CA ILE A 16 7.09 22.67 5.74
C ILE A 16 6.47 21.98 6.96
N GLY A 17 5.31 21.34 6.76
CA GLY A 17 4.72 20.40 7.71
C GLY A 17 5.52 19.10 7.67
N CYS A 18 6.26 18.81 8.72
CA CYS A 18 7.14 17.64 8.81
C CYS A 18 6.45 16.55 9.63
N ILE A 19 6.28 15.37 9.02
CA ILE A 19 5.71 14.17 9.66
C ILE A 19 6.80 13.10 9.77
N THR A 20 6.98 12.53 10.95
CA THR A 20 7.85 11.38 11.17
C THR A 20 7.05 10.26 11.83
N LEU A 21 6.91 9.12 11.15
CA LEU A 21 6.37 7.90 11.75
C LEU A 21 7.37 7.36 12.77
N ASN A 22 6.94 7.12 14.01
CA ASN A 22 7.83 6.88 15.15
C ASN A 22 7.54 5.57 15.89
N ARG A 23 7.08 4.55 15.17
CA ARG A 23 6.93 3.16 15.67
C ARG A 23 8.02 2.24 15.10
N ALA A 24 9.28 2.64 15.14
CA ALA A 24 10.41 1.94 14.53
C ALA A 24 10.52 0.45 14.94
N ARG A 25 10.12 0.08 16.17
CA ARG A 25 10.09 -1.33 16.64
C ARG A 25 9.08 -2.19 15.89
N ALA A 26 8.03 -1.60 15.34
CA ALA A 26 7.01 -2.24 14.52
C ALA A 26 7.16 -1.88 13.03
N LEU A 27 8.36 -1.43 12.59
CA LEU A 27 8.61 -0.94 11.22
C LEU A 27 7.56 0.09 10.78
N ASN A 28 7.14 0.95 11.70
CA ASN A 28 6.15 2.00 11.50
C ASN A 28 4.78 1.50 10.99
N ALA A 29 4.41 0.25 11.30
CA ALA A 29 3.09 -0.26 10.96
C ALA A 29 1.99 0.63 11.53
N LEU A 30 0.98 0.96 10.71
CA LEU A 30 -0.07 1.91 11.04
C LEU A 30 -1.03 1.34 12.09
N SER A 31 -1.31 2.13 13.11
CA SER A 31 -2.42 1.93 14.04
C SER A 31 -3.53 2.95 13.78
N LEU A 32 -4.73 2.71 14.30
CA LEU A 32 -5.84 3.66 14.20
C LEU A 32 -5.47 5.03 14.78
N GLU A 33 -4.70 5.06 15.88
CA GLU A 33 -4.18 6.29 16.46
C GLU A 33 -3.30 7.06 15.47
N MET A 34 -2.36 6.38 14.79
CA MET A 34 -1.51 7.01 13.78
C MET A 34 -2.31 7.54 12.60
N VAL A 35 -3.31 6.81 12.13
CA VAL A 35 -4.20 7.26 11.05
C VAL A 35 -4.90 8.57 11.44
N ARG A 36 -5.41 8.64 12.67
CA ARG A 36 -6.08 9.84 13.22
C ARG A 36 -5.12 11.03 13.39
N GLU A 37 -3.91 10.78 13.87
CA GLU A 37 -2.88 11.82 14.01
C GLU A 37 -2.43 12.37 12.66
N LEU A 38 -2.24 11.51 11.65
CA LEU A 38 -1.93 11.90 10.28
C LEU A 38 -3.07 12.73 9.68
N MET A 39 -4.31 12.27 9.81
CA MET A 39 -5.49 12.98 9.33
C MET A 39 -5.60 14.36 9.98
N ALA A 40 -5.43 14.46 11.29
CA ALA A 40 -5.52 15.72 12.02
C ALA A 40 -4.45 16.73 11.56
N ALA A 41 -3.19 16.30 11.42
CA ALA A 41 -2.12 17.16 10.95
C ALA A 41 -2.35 17.66 9.51
N LEU A 42 -2.80 16.78 8.61
CA LEU A 42 -3.06 17.16 7.23
C LEU A 42 -4.24 18.12 7.11
N LEU A 43 -5.32 17.92 7.86
CA LEU A 43 -6.47 18.83 7.89
C LEU A 43 -6.12 20.19 8.48
N GLU A 44 -5.27 20.25 9.50
CA GLU A 44 -4.77 21.51 10.07
C GLU A 44 -3.93 22.27 9.04
N TRP A 45 -3.01 21.60 8.36
CA TRP A 45 -2.06 22.25 7.46
C TRP A 45 -2.58 22.57 6.07
N GLN A 46 -3.68 21.92 5.63
CA GLN A 46 -4.19 22.15 4.28
C GLN A 46 -4.61 23.61 4.05
N ASP A 47 -5.18 24.26 5.07
CA ASP A 47 -5.68 25.65 5.01
C ASP A 47 -4.72 26.67 5.65
N ASP A 48 -3.63 26.21 6.28
CA ASP A 48 -2.64 27.11 6.91
C ASP A 48 -1.74 27.76 5.84
N PRO A 49 -1.82 29.10 5.62
CA PRO A 49 -0.99 29.79 4.63
C PRO A 49 0.50 29.80 4.98
N GLN A 50 0.88 29.47 6.20
CA GLN A 50 2.28 29.36 6.62
C GLN A 50 2.90 28.03 6.19
N VAL A 51 2.11 26.99 5.93
CA VAL A 51 2.57 25.69 5.46
C VAL A 51 2.46 25.62 3.94
N LEU A 52 3.58 25.49 3.23
CA LEU A 52 3.63 25.42 1.77
C LEU A 52 3.55 23.99 1.22
N ALA A 53 4.07 23.03 1.99
CA ALA A 53 4.15 21.63 1.59
C ALA A 53 4.19 20.74 2.85
N VAL A 54 3.94 19.45 2.67
CA VAL A 54 4.09 18.44 3.72
C VAL A 54 5.16 17.44 3.31
N ALA A 55 5.97 16.99 4.26
CA ALA A 55 6.98 15.97 4.06
C ALA A 55 6.80 14.82 5.07
N LEU A 56 6.74 13.57 4.57
CA LEU A 56 6.59 12.36 5.35
C LEU A 56 7.85 11.49 5.29
N ARG A 57 8.29 10.99 6.45
CA ARG A 57 9.35 9.97 6.56
C ARG A 57 9.04 8.95 7.65
N GLY A 58 9.74 7.80 7.60
CA GLY A 58 9.77 6.83 8.69
C GLY A 58 11.06 6.93 9.50
N SER A 59 10.98 6.75 10.81
CA SER A 59 12.14 6.61 11.69
C SER A 59 12.66 5.16 11.73
N ASN A 60 13.90 4.97 12.18
CA ASN A 60 14.43 3.68 12.59
C ASN A 60 14.93 3.74 14.04
N LYS A 61 15.46 2.62 14.55
CA LYS A 61 15.97 2.54 15.93
C LYS A 61 17.24 3.34 16.16
N GLU A 62 17.97 3.67 15.10
CA GLU A 62 19.32 4.24 15.15
C GLU A 62 19.37 5.65 14.56
N GLY A 63 18.30 6.12 13.92
CA GLY A 63 18.26 7.41 13.26
C GLY A 63 16.89 7.86 12.80
N VAL A 64 16.88 9.00 12.12
CA VAL A 64 15.67 9.71 11.70
C VAL A 64 15.15 9.25 10.32
N PHE A 65 15.85 8.36 9.64
CA PHE A 65 15.41 7.74 8.38
C PHE A 65 15.51 6.22 8.48
N GLY A 66 14.51 5.53 7.97
CA GLY A 66 14.42 4.08 7.97
C GLY A 66 13.21 3.60 7.19
N ALA A 67 12.72 2.41 7.51
CA ALA A 67 11.51 1.89 6.90
C ALA A 67 10.38 2.93 6.97
N LEU A 68 9.80 3.29 5.82
CA LEU A 68 8.67 4.21 5.84
C LEU A 68 7.53 3.57 6.64
N CYS A 69 7.01 2.44 6.16
CA CYS A 69 5.91 1.75 6.84
C CYS A 69 5.75 0.32 6.26
N ALA A 70 5.58 -0.65 7.14
CA ALA A 70 5.39 -2.06 6.77
C ALA A 70 3.92 -2.48 6.60
N GLY A 71 2.98 -1.54 6.53
CA GLY A 71 1.55 -1.80 6.40
C GLY A 71 0.74 -1.50 7.65
N GLY A 72 -0.48 -2.01 7.72
CA GLY A 72 -1.32 -1.92 8.93
C GLY A 72 -0.84 -2.83 10.05
N ASP A 73 -1.24 -2.57 11.28
CA ASP A 73 -0.94 -3.43 12.43
C ASP A 73 -1.79 -4.72 12.37
N ILE A 74 -1.30 -5.72 11.64
CA ILE A 74 -2.02 -6.97 11.39
C ILE A 74 -2.36 -7.76 12.66
N ARG A 75 -1.64 -7.56 13.77
CA ARG A 75 -2.00 -8.20 15.06
C ARG A 75 -3.26 -7.58 15.64
N PHE A 76 -3.38 -6.25 15.57
CA PHE A 76 -4.61 -5.55 15.91
C PHE A 76 -5.76 -6.03 15.01
N LEU A 77 -5.55 -6.11 13.68
CA LEU A 77 -6.58 -6.55 12.74
C LEU A 77 -7.08 -7.97 13.06
N HIS A 78 -6.17 -8.90 13.38
CA HIS A 78 -6.54 -10.26 13.77
C HIS A 78 -7.33 -10.28 15.08
N GLN A 79 -6.85 -9.59 16.11
CA GLN A 79 -7.53 -9.52 17.41
C GLN A 79 -8.91 -8.89 17.26
N ALA A 80 -9.01 -7.75 16.61
CA ALA A 80 -10.26 -7.03 16.44
C ALA A 80 -11.27 -7.82 15.60
N GLY A 81 -10.83 -8.45 14.50
CA GLY A 81 -11.68 -9.30 13.66
C GLY A 81 -12.16 -10.55 14.37
N SER A 82 -11.31 -11.17 15.21
CA SER A 82 -11.67 -12.37 15.97
C SER A 82 -12.64 -12.09 17.11
N THR A 83 -12.64 -10.88 17.67
CA THR A 83 -13.48 -10.50 18.83
C THR A 83 -14.69 -9.65 18.44
N GLY A 84 -14.83 -9.25 17.18
CA GLY A 84 -15.88 -8.34 16.73
C GLY A 84 -15.72 -6.91 17.25
N ASN A 85 -14.48 -6.45 17.49
CA ASN A 85 -14.21 -5.10 17.94
C ASN A 85 -14.54 -4.08 16.82
N PRO A 86 -15.45 -3.10 17.05
CA PRO A 86 -15.85 -2.14 16.02
C PRO A 86 -14.71 -1.24 15.51
N GLN A 87 -13.63 -1.07 16.25
CA GLN A 87 -12.45 -0.34 15.80
C GLN A 87 -11.80 -0.94 14.54
N LEU A 88 -12.11 -2.18 14.17
CA LEU A 88 -11.69 -2.75 12.89
C LEU A 88 -12.33 -1.99 11.71
N GLU A 89 -13.62 -1.70 11.83
CA GLU A 89 -14.36 -0.95 10.81
C GLU A 89 -13.90 0.52 10.75
N ASP A 90 -13.65 1.13 11.93
CA ASP A 90 -13.11 2.48 12.03
C ASP A 90 -11.74 2.57 11.34
N PHE A 91 -10.86 1.60 11.61
CA PHE A 91 -9.51 1.58 11.04
C PHE A 91 -9.55 1.66 9.51
N PHE A 92 -10.24 0.74 8.84
CA PHE A 92 -10.30 0.74 7.38
C PHE A 92 -11.03 1.95 6.80
N THR A 93 -12.10 2.41 7.46
CA THR A 93 -12.84 3.60 6.99
C THR A 93 -11.96 4.86 7.08
N GLU A 94 -11.29 5.06 8.19
CA GLU A 94 -10.46 6.25 8.43
C GLU A 94 -9.15 6.20 7.64
N GLU A 95 -8.53 5.01 7.48
CA GLU A 95 -7.33 4.83 6.66
C GLU A 95 -7.61 5.14 5.18
N TYR A 96 -8.71 4.61 4.62
CA TYR A 96 -9.05 4.87 3.22
C TYR A 96 -9.46 6.34 2.99
N ALA A 97 -10.11 6.98 3.96
CA ALA A 97 -10.36 8.41 3.91
C ALA A 97 -9.04 9.23 3.95
N LEU A 98 -8.07 8.80 4.74
CA LEU A 98 -6.73 9.40 4.76
C LEU A 98 -6.00 9.23 3.42
N ASN A 99 -6.05 8.04 2.80
CA ASN A 99 -5.43 7.81 1.50
C ASN A 99 -6.05 8.71 0.43
N HIS A 100 -7.38 8.87 0.45
CA HIS A 100 -8.07 9.80 -0.44
C HIS A 100 -7.64 11.26 -0.21
N LEU A 101 -7.57 11.71 1.06
CA LEU A 101 -7.11 13.06 1.41
C LEU A 101 -5.68 13.31 0.89
N ILE A 102 -4.76 12.36 1.07
CA ILE A 102 -3.37 12.48 0.60
C ILE A 102 -3.33 12.63 -0.93
N HIS A 103 -4.13 11.85 -1.65
CA HIS A 103 -4.16 11.89 -3.12
C HIS A 103 -4.69 13.23 -3.67
N HIS A 104 -5.63 13.85 -2.97
CA HIS A 104 -6.24 15.14 -3.34
C HIS A 104 -5.69 16.31 -2.52
N TYR A 105 -4.54 16.12 -1.87
CA TYR A 105 -4.00 17.16 -0.99
C TYR A 105 -3.65 18.42 -1.78
N PRO A 106 -4.14 19.62 -1.37
CA PRO A 106 -4.02 20.84 -2.19
C PRO A 106 -2.61 21.43 -2.22
N LYS A 107 -1.68 20.91 -1.42
CA LYS A 107 -0.28 21.32 -1.35
C LYS A 107 0.64 20.16 -1.70
N PRO A 108 1.88 20.39 -2.13
CA PRO A 108 2.83 19.30 -2.34
C PRO A 108 2.93 18.43 -1.08
N TYR A 109 2.71 17.13 -1.27
CA TYR A 109 2.92 16.09 -0.26
C TYR A 109 4.07 15.21 -0.73
N ILE A 110 5.17 15.23 0.02
CA ILE A 110 6.45 14.61 -0.36
C ILE A 110 6.66 13.39 0.53
N ALA A 111 6.72 12.20 -0.07
CA ALA A 111 6.93 10.95 0.65
C ALA A 111 8.37 10.45 0.46
N PHE A 112 9.12 10.34 1.57
CA PHE A 112 10.44 9.74 1.61
C PHE A 112 10.30 8.23 1.84
N MET A 113 10.22 7.48 0.74
CA MET A 113 9.95 6.04 0.71
C MET A 113 11.24 5.22 0.87
N ASP A 114 11.94 5.40 1.98
CA ASP A 114 13.16 4.68 2.30
C ASP A 114 12.87 3.32 2.96
N GLY A 115 13.73 2.33 2.73
CA GLY A 115 13.58 1.00 3.32
C GLY A 115 12.27 0.31 2.94
N ILE A 116 11.52 -0.22 3.91
CA ILE A 116 10.27 -0.97 3.67
C ILE A 116 9.12 -0.01 3.42
N VAL A 117 8.39 -0.24 2.32
CA VAL A 117 7.17 0.48 1.90
C VAL A 117 6.16 -0.57 1.44
N MET A 118 5.27 -1.02 2.32
CA MET A 118 4.35 -2.12 2.04
C MET A 118 2.94 -1.82 2.52
N GLY A 119 1.92 -2.35 1.85
CA GLY A 119 0.51 -2.23 2.27
C GLY A 119 0.12 -0.78 2.58
N GLY A 120 -0.35 -0.50 3.81
CA GLY A 120 -0.67 0.86 4.26
C GLY A 120 0.46 1.87 4.08
N GLY A 121 1.75 1.42 4.02
CA GLY A 121 2.88 2.28 3.66
C GLY A 121 2.81 2.80 2.22
N MET A 122 2.31 1.99 1.30
CA MET A 122 1.97 2.45 -0.04
C MET A 122 0.74 3.36 -0.02
N GLY A 123 -0.27 3.04 0.77
CA GLY A 123 -1.47 3.87 0.92
C GLY A 123 -1.16 5.32 1.29
N ILE A 124 -0.29 5.54 2.28
CA ILE A 124 0.09 6.89 2.72
C ILE A 124 1.15 7.56 1.84
N SER A 125 1.66 6.90 0.81
CA SER A 125 2.70 7.45 -0.07
C SER A 125 2.33 7.53 -1.54
N GLN A 126 1.44 6.66 -2.06
CA GLN A 126 1.13 6.63 -3.49
C GLN A 126 0.37 7.87 -4.01
N GLY A 127 -0.39 8.55 -3.15
CA GLY A 127 -1.01 9.84 -3.47
C GLY A 127 -0.07 11.04 -3.41
N ALA A 128 1.21 10.86 -3.05
CA ALA A 128 2.17 11.95 -2.94
C ALA A 128 2.49 12.59 -4.29
N SER A 129 2.72 13.90 -4.28
CA SER A 129 3.18 14.67 -5.45
C SER A 129 4.66 14.43 -5.77
N ALA A 130 5.44 13.94 -4.80
CA ALA A 130 6.81 13.48 -4.98
C ALA A 130 7.06 12.22 -4.14
N ARG A 131 7.28 11.09 -4.81
CA ARG A 131 7.53 9.77 -4.23
C ARG A 131 9.02 9.43 -4.38
N ILE A 132 9.79 9.69 -3.33
CA ILE A 132 11.25 9.59 -3.32
C ILE A 132 11.67 8.21 -2.82
N VAL A 133 12.31 7.41 -3.66
CA VAL A 133 12.88 6.12 -3.28
C VAL A 133 14.39 6.20 -3.09
N THR A 134 14.96 5.19 -2.42
CA THR A 134 16.41 5.05 -2.22
C THR A 134 16.88 3.68 -2.69
N GLU A 135 18.19 3.46 -2.71
CA GLU A 135 18.77 2.14 -2.98
C GLU A 135 18.36 1.07 -1.96
N ARG A 136 17.81 1.48 -0.81
CA ARG A 136 17.32 0.59 0.26
C ARG A 136 15.84 0.26 0.13
N THR A 137 15.12 0.91 -0.77
CA THR A 137 13.66 0.76 -0.91
C THR A 137 13.30 -0.69 -1.27
N LYS A 138 12.34 -1.23 -0.51
CA LYS A 138 11.69 -2.53 -0.72
C LYS A 138 10.19 -2.29 -0.71
N MET A 139 9.59 -2.26 -1.88
CA MET A 139 8.18 -1.93 -2.07
C MET A 139 7.40 -3.18 -2.45
N ALA A 140 6.25 -3.41 -1.84
CA ALA A 140 5.36 -4.53 -2.17
C ALA A 140 3.93 -4.31 -1.67
N MET A 141 2.98 -5.03 -2.31
CA MET A 141 1.63 -5.26 -1.79
C MET A 141 1.49 -6.78 -1.54
N PRO A 142 1.95 -7.29 -0.36
CA PRO A 142 2.08 -8.73 -0.11
C PRO A 142 0.80 -9.37 0.47
N GLU A 143 -0.34 -8.72 0.34
CA GLU A 143 -1.60 -9.03 1.03
C GLU A 143 -2.11 -10.45 0.75
N THR A 144 -1.91 -11.00 -0.46
CA THR A 144 -2.30 -12.38 -0.79
C THR A 144 -1.60 -13.45 0.06
N ALA A 145 -0.45 -13.09 0.65
CA ALA A 145 0.28 -13.98 1.57
C ALA A 145 -0.40 -14.10 2.95
N ILE A 146 -1.25 -13.15 3.30
CA ILE A 146 -2.01 -13.11 4.56
C ILE A 146 -3.52 -13.24 4.34
N GLY A 147 -3.94 -13.68 3.15
CA GLY A 147 -5.35 -13.87 2.84
C GLY A 147 -6.14 -12.56 2.75
N LEU A 148 -5.48 -11.47 2.37
CA LEU A 148 -6.06 -10.16 2.09
C LEU A 148 -5.82 -9.82 0.60
N PHE A 149 -6.21 -8.67 0.16
CA PHE A 149 -5.98 -8.10 -1.17
C PHE A 149 -5.21 -6.79 -1.03
N PRO A 150 -4.49 -6.32 -2.07
CA PRO A 150 -3.92 -4.96 -2.11
C PRO A 150 -5.01 -3.91 -1.96
N ASP A 151 -5.15 -3.35 -0.76
CA ASP A 151 -6.10 -2.31 -0.39
C ASP A 151 -5.45 -0.92 -0.41
N VAL A 152 -6.00 0.07 0.29
CA VAL A 152 -5.49 1.45 0.43
C VAL A 152 -5.32 2.22 -0.90
N GLY A 153 -6.19 1.92 -1.88
CA GLY A 153 -6.09 2.38 -3.25
C GLY A 153 -5.23 1.46 -4.12
N GLY A 154 -4.96 0.22 -3.65
CA GLY A 154 -4.14 -0.76 -4.34
C GLY A 154 -4.67 -1.13 -5.71
N GLY A 155 -5.98 -1.30 -5.86
CA GLY A 155 -6.63 -1.47 -7.14
C GLY A 155 -6.33 -0.31 -8.09
N TYR A 156 -6.48 0.91 -7.61
CA TYR A 156 -6.26 2.13 -8.38
C TYR A 156 -4.82 2.25 -8.90
N PHE A 157 -3.79 2.23 -8.03
CA PHE A 157 -2.42 2.47 -8.50
C PHE A 157 -1.82 1.24 -9.21
N LEU A 158 -2.14 0.00 -8.83
CA LEU A 158 -1.68 -1.19 -9.52
C LEU A 158 -2.29 -1.30 -10.94
N SER A 159 -3.58 -0.99 -11.11
CA SER A 159 -4.22 -1.04 -12.42
C SER A 159 -3.64 -0.04 -13.43
N ARG A 160 -2.89 0.96 -12.97
CA ARG A 160 -2.21 1.99 -13.77
C ARG A 160 -0.76 1.68 -14.09
N CYS A 161 -0.21 0.61 -13.52
CA CYS A 161 1.09 0.09 -13.93
C CYS A 161 1.09 -0.34 -15.40
N PRO A 162 2.24 -0.24 -16.11
CA PRO A 162 2.34 -0.62 -17.52
C PRO A 162 1.96 -2.09 -17.74
N GLY A 163 1.24 -2.35 -18.85
CA GLY A 163 0.87 -3.69 -19.28
C GLY A 163 0.04 -4.45 -18.24
N ARG A 164 0.55 -5.61 -17.80
CA ARG A 164 -0.04 -6.47 -16.78
C ARG A 164 0.76 -6.51 -15.47
N ALA A 165 1.63 -5.55 -15.28
CA ALA A 165 2.46 -5.48 -14.08
C ALA A 165 1.63 -5.34 -12.79
N GLY A 166 0.47 -4.66 -12.85
CA GLY A 166 -0.42 -4.55 -11.70
C GLY A 166 -0.99 -5.89 -11.26
N GLU A 167 -1.45 -6.71 -12.20
CA GLU A 167 -1.91 -8.08 -11.92
C GLU A 167 -0.77 -8.94 -11.35
N TRP A 168 0.43 -8.84 -11.94
CA TRP A 168 1.60 -9.54 -11.46
C TRP A 168 1.93 -9.17 -10.01
N LEU A 169 2.08 -7.88 -9.71
CA LEU A 169 2.42 -7.41 -8.36
C LEU A 169 1.33 -7.75 -7.34
N GLY A 170 0.07 -7.51 -7.68
CA GLY A 170 -1.06 -7.76 -6.79
C GLY A 170 -1.24 -9.25 -6.44
N LEU A 171 -1.06 -10.13 -7.42
CA LEU A 171 -1.19 -11.57 -7.21
C LEU A 171 0.00 -12.16 -6.46
N THR A 172 1.22 -11.80 -6.86
CA THR A 172 2.45 -12.38 -6.31
C THR A 172 2.84 -11.78 -4.96
N GLY A 173 2.56 -10.50 -4.76
CA GLY A 173 3.10 -9.73 -3.64
C GLY A 173 4.62 -9.62 -3.69
N GLU A 174 5.20 -9.66 -4.90
CA GLU A 174 6.65 -9.61 -5.08
C GLU A 174 7.21 -8.24 -4.65
N THR A 175 8.38 -8.29 -4.03
CA THR A 175 9.07 -7.08 -3.59
C THR A 175 9.90 -6.50 -4.73
N ILE A 176 9.67 -5.25 -5.06
CA ILE A 176 10.41 -4.49 -6.06
C ILE A 176 11.37 -3.49 -5.42
N ALA A 177 12.46 -3.19 -6.13
CA ALA A 177 13.44 -2.18 -5.76
C ALA A 177 13.13 -0.83 -6.42
N ALA A 178 13.90 0.20 -6.07
CA ALA A 178 13.71 1.57 -6.51
C ALA A 178 13.57 1.73 -8.04
N GLY A 179 14.44 1.08 -8.81
CA GLY A 179 14.42 1.22 -10.28
C GLY A 179 13.14 0.65 -10.90
N ASP A 180 12.65 -0.48 -10.39
CA ASP A 180 11.40 -1.07 -10.85
C ASP A 180 10.19 -0.26 -10.38
N ALA A 181 10.22 0.29 -9.15
CA ALA A 181 9.18 1.19 -8.67
C ALA A 181 9.03 2.42 -9.56
N ILE A 182 10.14 3.04 -9.99
CA ILE A 182 10.15 4.17 -10.93
C ILE A 182 9.61 3.73 -12.31
N ALA A 183 10.09 2.62 -12.85
CA ALA A 183 9.67 2.12 -14.16
C ALA A 183 8.18 1.74 -14.21
N LEU A 184 7.61 1.35 -13.07
CA LEU A 184 6.20 0.98 -12.92
C LEU A 184 5.29 2.19 -12.61
N GLY A 185 5.84 3.39 -12.43
CA GLY A 185 5.09 4.59 -12.06
C GLY A 185 4.65 4.60 -10.59
N LEU A 186 5.27 3.78 -9.73
CA LEU A 186 5.02 3.71 -8.29
C LEU A 186 5.97 4.59 -7.47
N ALA A 187 6.95 5.22 -8.13
CA ALA A 187 7.86 6.22 -7.57
C ALA A 187 8.26 7.22 -8.66
N ASP A 188 8.73 8.41 -8.24
CA ASP A 188 9.05 9.50 -9.16
C ASP A 188 10.57 9.61 -9.40
N GLY A 189 11.39 9.24 -8.42
CA GLY A 189 12.84 9.24 -8.60
C GLY A 189 13.62 8.77 -7.38
N LEU A 190 14.89 8.54 -7.59
CA LEU A 190 15.82 8.06 -6.56
C LEU A 190 16.66 9.21 -6.00
N VAL A 191 16.76 9.25 -4.67
CA VAL A 191 17.78 10.02 -3.93
C VAL A 191 18.60 9.02 -3.10
N PRO A 192 19.95 9.05 -3.15
CA PRO A 192 20.77 8.18 -2.31
C PRO A 192 20.43 8.33 -0.83
N SER A 193 20.26 7.23 -0.11
CA SER A 193 19.85 7.25 1.29
C SER A 193 20.75 8.09 2.19
N ALA A 194 22.06 8.15 1.87
CA ALA A 194 23.02 8.99 2.58
C ALA A 194 22.74 10.51 2.45
N GLN A 195 22.01 10.94 1.43
CA GLN A 195 21.67 12.34 1.17
C GLN A 195 20.31 12.74 1.80
N LEU A 196 19.49 11.79 2.24
CA LEU A 196 18.17 12.08 2.79
C LEU A 196 18.20 13.05 4.00
N PRO A 197 19.12 12.94 4.95
CA PRO A 197 19.20 13.90 6.06
C PRO A 197 19.46 15.33 5.59
N GLU A 198 20.37 15.52 4.64
CA GLU A 198 20.70 16.83 4.07
C GLU A 198 19.50 17.40 3.29
N LEU A 199 18.86 16.56 2.46
CA LEU A 199 17.67 16.94 1.69
C LEU A 199 16.52 17.37 2.60
N TRP A 200 16.27 16.63 3.70
CA TRP A 200 15.26 16.95 4.69
C TRP A 200 15.52 18.29 5.40
N GLU A 201 16.78 18.52 5.81
CA GLU A 201 17.15 19.79 6.45
C GLU A 201 17.06 20.96 5.45
N ALA A 202 17.50 20.78 4.22
CA ALA A 202 17.40 21.80 3.18
C ALA A 202 15.94 22.14 2.86
N LEU A 203 15.05 21.14 2.79
CA LEU A 203 13.61 21.35 2.61
C LEU A 203 13.02 22.19 3.74
N ALA A 204 13.40 21.93 4.98
CA ALA A 204 12.88 22.62 6.17
C ALA A 204 13.47 24.04 6.39
N THR A 205 14.64 24.34 5.85
CA THR A 205 15.38 25.59 6.14
C THR A 205 15.43 26.56 4.96
N ARG A 206 15.17 26.06 3.73
CA ARG A 206 15.20 26.89 2.53
C ARG A 206 13.99 27.82 2.48
N ASP A 207 14.21 29.05 2.04
CA ASP A 207 13.14 30.01 1.79
C ASP A 207 12.51 29.74 0.41
N PHE A 208 11.28 29.25 0.42
CA PHE A 208 10.48 29.00 -0.79
C PHE A 208 9.39 30.06 -0.93
N ALA A 209 9.16 30.53 -2.15
CA ALA A 209 8.12 31.50 -2.45
C ALA A 209 6.70 30.93 -2.23
N ASP A 210 6.49 29.69 -2.70
CA ASP A 210 5.21 28.99 -2.68
C ASP A 210 5.40 27.46 -2.78
N GLY A 211 4.30 26.70 -2.77
CA GLY A 211 4.32 25.24 -2.89
C GLY A 211 4.87 24.76 -4.26
N ALA A 212 4.64 25.50 -5.34
CA ALA A 212 5.16 25.15 -6.65
C ALA A 212 6.69 25.22 -6.69
N ALA A 213 7.29 26.21 -5.99
CA ALA A 213 8.73 26.31 -5.83
C ALA A 213 9.31 25.14 -5.00
N VAL A 214 8.57 24.66 -4.00
CA VAL A 214 8.94 23.43 -3.24
C VAL A 214 8.95 22.23 -4.17
N GLN A 215 7.88 22.01 -4.93
CA GLN A 215 7.77 20.87 -5.86
C GLN A 215 8.88 20.91 -6.90
N GLN A 216 9.08 22.02 -7.56
CA GLN A 216 10.14 22.18 -8.57
C GLN A 216 11.53 21.89 -7.99
N TRP A 217 11.78 22.34 -6.77
CA TRP A 217 13.07 22.11 -6.13
C TRP A 217 13.27 20.63 -5.80
N ILE A 218 12.24 19.95 -5.29
CA ILE A 218 12.28 18.49 -5.01
C ILE A 218 12.48 17.72 -6.33
N ASP A 219 11.74 18.02 -7.38
CA ASP A 219 11.85 17.33 -8.66
C ASP A 219 13.28 17.41 -9.24
N ALA A 220 13.97 18.52 -9.01
CA ALA A 220 15.35 18.70 -9.43
C ALA A 220 16.38 17.84 -8.65
N GLN A 221 15.99 17.23 -7.51
CA GLN A 221 16.83 16.31 -6.75
C GLN A 221 16.68 14.86 -7.19
N LEU A 222 15.64 14.54 -7.98
CA LEU A 222 15.28 13.18 -8.33
C LEU A 222 16.21 12.64 -9.44
N GLY A 223 16.86 11.53 -9.13
CA GLY A 223 17.68 10.77 -10.06
C GLY A 223 16.97 9.52 -10.58
N THR A 224 17.61 8.82 -11.49
CA THR A 224 17.16 7.54 -12.04
C THR A 224 17.80 6.35 -11.32
N ALA A 225 17.22 5.16 -11.50
CA ALA A 225 17.79 3.92 -11.00
C ALA A 225 17.71 2.82 -12.08
N PRO A 226 18.63 1.84 -12.09
CA PRO A 226 18.53 0.69 -12.99
C PRO A 226 17.27 -0.12 -12.71
N THR A 227 16.57 -0.54 -13.76
CA THR A 227 15.36 -1.39 -13.67
C THR A 227 15.60 -2.76 -14.28
N HIS A 228 14.98 -3.77 -13.69
CA HIS A 228 14.91 -5.13 -14.22
C HIS A 228 13.56 -5.40 -14.89
N PHE A 229 12.55 -4.59 -14.60
CA PHE A 229 11.18 -4.75 -15.13
C PHE A 229 11.13 -4.76 -16.67
N ALA A 230 11.85 -3.86 -17.35
CA ALA A 230 11.86 -3.77 -18.80
C ALA A 230 12.21 -5.09 -19.50
N HIS A 231 13.08 -5.90 -18.89
CA HIS A 231 13.47 -7.22 -19.43
C HIS A 231 12.42 -8.30 -19.22
N ARG A 232 11.47 -8.09 -18.31
CA ARG A 232 10.42 -9.05 -17.94
C ARG A 232 9.03 -8.66 -18.42
N GLN A 233 8.83 -7.42 -18.87
CA GLN A 233 7.52 -6.90 -19.21
C GLN A 233 6.77 -7.80 -20.19
N ALA A 234 7.42 -8.23 -21.27
CA ALA A 234 6.80 -9.08 -22.27
C ALA A 234 6.33 -10.44 -21.71
N GLU A 235 7.12 -11.02 -20.80
CA GLU A 235 6.80 -12.29 -20.15
C GLU A 235 5.67 -12.10 -19.13
N ILE A 236 5.69 -11.02 -18.35
CA ILE A 236 4.60 -10.65 -17.44
C ILE A 236 3.30 -10.44 -18.22
N ASP A 237 3.35 -9.67 -19.31
CA ASP A 237 2.16 -9.39 -20.13
C ASP A 237 1.58 -10.67 -20.75
N GLN A 238 2.44 -11.60 -21.18
CA GLN A 238 2.01 -12.87 -21.74
C GLN A 238 1.20 -13.71 -20.75
N TYR A 239 1.67 -13.88 -19.52
CA TYR A 239 1.01 -14.75 -18.54
C TYR A 239 -0.15 -14.06 -17.82
N PHE A 240 0.04 -12.83 -17.36
CA PHE A 240 -0.96 -12.15 -16.54
C PHE A 240 -2.10 -11.50 -17.33
N ALA A 241 -2.06 -11.54 -18.67
CA ALA A 241 -3.20 -11.23 -19.52
C ALA A 241 -4.25 -12.35 -19.57
N LEU A 242 -3.90 -13.56 -19.18
CA LEU A 242 -4.79 -14.73 -19.24
C LEU A 242 -6.03 -14.53 -18.36
N PRO A 243 -7.20 -15.10 -18.76
CA PRO A 243 -8.48 -14.69 -18.19
C PRO A 243 -8.70 -15.09 -16.74
N THR A 244 -8.08 -16.16 -16.26
CA THR A 244 -8.30 -16.71 -14.91
C THR A 244 -7.00 -17.02 -14.19
N VAL A 245 -7.04 -17.05 -12.86
CA VAL A 245 -5.89 -17.43 -12.02
C VAL A 245 -5.40 -18.84 -12.38
N ALA A 246 -6.32 -19.79 -12.58
CA ALA A 246 -5.96 -21.15 -12.97
C ALA A 246 -5.22 -21.20 -14.32
N ALA A 247 -5.68 -20.40 -15.32
CA ALA A 247 -4.99 -20.31 -16.61
C ALA A 247 -3.60 -19.66 -16.48
N ILE A 248 -3.47 -18.62 -15.65
CA ILE A 248 -2.18 -17.96 -15.37
C ILE A 248 -1.20 -18.97 -14.78
N VAL A 249 -1.61 -19.70 -13.72
CA VAL A 249 -0.74 -20.65 -13.03
C VAL A 249 -0.35 -21.81 -13.93
N ALA A 250 -1.31 -22.40 -14.67
CA ALA A 250 -1.03 -23.48 -15.59
C ALA A 250 -0.03 -23.07 -16.69
N ALA A 251 -0.21 -21.89 -17.29
CA ALA A 251 0.71 -21.38 -18.30
C ALA A 251 2.11 -21.09 -17.72
N LEU A 252 2.20 -20.59 -16.50
CA LEU A 252 3.49 -20.39 -15.81
C LEU A 252 4.18 -21.72 -15.49
N GLU A 253 3.45 -22.75 -15.08
CA GLU A 253 3.97 -24.11 -14.80
C GLU A 253 4.47 -24.80 -16.08
N GLU A 254 3.83 -24.56 -17.22
CA GLU A 254 4.26 -25.03 -18.53
C GLU A 254 5.39 -24.16 -19.13
N GLY A 255 5.61 -22.97 -18.56
CA GLY A 255 6.61 -22.01 -19.01
C GLY A 255 8.03 -22.52 -18.90
N GLY A 256 8.85 -22.24 -19.93
CA GLY A 256 10.23 -22.72 -20.00
C GLY A 256 11.24 -21.91 -19.22
N SER A 257 10.87 -20.74 -18.66
CA SER A 257 11.77 -19.87 -17.93
C SER A 257 11.79 -20.23 -16.43
N GLU A 258 12.95 -20.06 -15.81
CA GLU A 258 13.11 -20.22 -14.35
C GLU A 258 12.19 -19.25 -13.57
N TRP A 259 12.02 -18.04 -14.10
CA TRP A 259 11.14 -17.06 -13.49
C TRP A 259 9.66 -17.49 -13.53
N ALA A 260 9.18 -18.05 -14.65
CA ALA A 260 7.80 -18.53 -14.76
C ALA A 260 7.52 -19.63 -13.73
N GLN A 261 8.43 -20.61 -13.63
CA GLN A 261 8.29 -21.71 -12.66
C GLN A 261 8.34 -21.21 -11.22
N ALA A 262 9.27 -20.28 -10.89
CA ALA A 262 9.35 -19.67 -9.55
C ALA A 262 8.09 -18.87 -9.22
N THR A 263 7.54 -18.14 -10.18
CA THR A 263 6.31 -17.36 -10.04
C THR A 263 5.10 -18.27 -9.82
N ALA A 264 4.98 -19.37 -10.58
CA ALA A 264 3.93 -20.37 -10.34
C ALA A 264 4.02 -20.94 -8.91
N ALA A 265 5.21 -21.36 -8.49
CA ALA A 265 5.45 -21.90 -7.15
C ALA A 265 5.13 -20.86 -6.04
N LEU A 266 5.33 -19.57 -6.30
CA LEU A 266 4.97 -18.49 -5.41
C LEU A 266 3.45 -18.33 -5.31
N LEU A 267 2.74 -18.29 -6.44
CA LEU A 267 1.28 -18.20 -6.49
C LEU A 267 0.60 -19.37 -5.78
N ARG A 268 1.15 -20.59 -5.89
CA ARG A 268 0.65 -21.79 -5.18
C ARG A 268 0.71 -21.68 -3.64
N LYS A 269 1.50 -20.76 -3.10
CA LYS A 269 1.60 -20.50 -1.64
C LYS A 269 0.64 -19.42 -1.16
N ARG A 270 0.07 -18.62 -2.08
CA ARG A 270 -0.86 -17.53 -1.75
C ARG A 270 -2.25 -18.09 -1.45
N SER A 271 -3.11 -17.29 -0.81
CA SER A 271 -4.51 -17.65 -0.61
C SER A 271 -5.20 -17.87 -1.95
N PRO A 272 -5.66 -19.09 -2.26
CA PRO A 272 -6.31 -19.39 -3.54
C PRO A 272 -7.52 -18.50 -3.81
N LEU A 273 -8.36 -18.26 -2.81
CA LEU A 273 -9.53 -17.41 -2.92
C LEU A 273 -9.13 -15.95 -3.23
N MET A 274 -8.16 -15.42 -2.48
CA MET A 274 -7.76 -14.02 -2.64
C MET A 274 -7.03 -13.76 -3.96
N LEU A 275 -6.36 -14.74 -4.54
CA LEU A 275 -5.82 -14.59 -5.90
C LEU A 275 -6.93 -14.26 -6.92
N HIS A 276 -8.10 -14.92 -6.83
CA HIS A 276 -9.23 -14.63 -7.71
C HIS A 276 -9.83 -13.26 -7.44
N VAL A 277 -9.96 -12.88 -6.17
CA VAL A 277 -10.44 -11.56 -5.75
C VAL A 277 -9.52 -10.47 -6.30
N VAL A 278 -8.19 -10.59 -6.11
CA VAL A 278 -7.21 -9.60 -6.55
C VAL A 278 -7.16 -9.45 -8.07
N LEU A 279 -7.22 -10.56 -8.81
CA LEU A 279 -7.24 -10.50 -10.28
C LEU A 279 -8.43 -9.68 -10.78
N GLU A 280 -9.61 -9.91 -10.21
CA GLU A 280 -10.83 -9.17 -10.55
C GLU A 280 -10.75 -7.71 -10.09
N GLN A 281 -10.25 -7.43 -8.87
CA GLN A 281 -10.06 -6.08 -8.34
C GLN A 281 -9.23 -5.22 -9.28
N VAL A 282 -8.01 -5.64 -9.60
CA VAL A 282 -7.09 -4.85 -10.45
C VAL A 282 -7.70 -4.59 -11.82
N ARG A 283 -8.45 -5.56 -12.37
CA ARG A 283 -9.12 -5.40 -13.67
C ARG A 283 -10.27 -4.41 -13.63
N ARG A 284 -11.10 -4.44 -12.58
CA ARG A 284 -12.18 -3.46 -12.39
C ARG A 284 -11.65 -2.06 -12.19
N ALA A 285 -10.62 -1.92 -11.37
CA ALA A 285 -10.01 -0.64 -11.02
C ALA A 285 -9.44 0.14 -12.21
N ARG A 286 -9.16 -0.51 -13.36
CA ARG A 286 -8.71 0.17 -14.59
C ARG A 286 -9.67 1.24 -15.09
N GLY A 287 -10.96 1.09 -14.85
CA GLY A 287 -12.00 2.03 -15.26
C GLY A 287 -12.55 2.90 -14.14
N MET A 288 -11.99 2.81 -12.92
CA MET A 288 -12.49 3.53 -11.75
C MET A 288 -11.65 4.76 -11.43
N GLY A 289 -12.29 5.80 -10.85
CA GLY A 289 -11.62 6.83 -10.08
C GLY A 289 -11.19 6.30 -8.72
N LEU A 290 -10.37 7.06 -7.99
CA LEU A 290 -9.85 6.63 -6.69
C LEU A 290 -10.98 6.46 -5.66
N ALA A 291 -11.94 7.38 -5.63
CA ALA A 291 -13.05 7.32 -4.69
C ALA A 291 -13.92 6.05 -4.90
N ASP A 292 -14.14 5.63 -6.15
CA ASP A 292 -14.88 4.41 -6.46
C ASP A 292 -14.07 3.15 -6.11
N ASP A 293 -12.76 3.15 -6.36
CA ASP A 293 -11.87 2.06 -5.99
C ASP A 293 -11.83 1.85 -4.48
N LEU A 294 -11.64 2.93 -3.70
CA LEU A 294 -11.65 2.88 -2.23
C LEU A 294 -13.00 2.41 -1.67
N ARG A 295 -14.13 2.77 -2.31
CA ARG A 295 -15.44 2.22 -1.94
C ARG A 295 -15.52 0.72 -2.20
N MET A 296 -15.08 0.26 -3.37
CA MET A 296 -15.01 -1.17 -3.68
C MET A 296 -14.10 -1.92 -2.68
N GLU A 297 -12.93 -1.38 -2.39
CA GLU A 297 -12.00 -1.96 -1.41
C GLU A 297 -12.60 -1.99 0.00
N ARG A 298 -13.37 -0.96 0.38
CA ARG A 298 -14.06 -0.93 1.68
C ARG A 298 -15.14 -2.00 1.80
N ASP A 299 -15.87 -2.29 0.71
CA ASP A 299 -16.79 -3.42 0.62
C ASP A 299 -16.01 -4.74 0.79
N MET A 300 -14.96 -4.91 0.01
CA MET A 300 -14.14 -6.13 -0.02
C MET A 300 -13.49 -6.43 1.33
N VAL A 301 -12.92 -5.43 2.02
CA VAL A 301 -12.24 -5.66 3.30
C VAL A 301 -13.22 -6.09 4.40
N ARG A 302 -14.43 -5.55 4.40
CA ARG A 302 -15.47 -6.06 5.30
C ARG A 302 -15.77 -7.54 5.03
N HIS A 303 -15.83 -7.93 3.76
CA HIS A 303 -16.03 -9.33 3.37
C HIS A 303 -14.87 -10.23 3.77
N CYS A 304 -13.64 -9.75 3.78
CA CYS A 304 -12.47 -10.49 4.27
C CYS A 304 -12.63 -10.99 5.72
N PHE A 305 -13.32 -10.22 6.55
CA PHE A 305 -13.52 -10.57 7.97
C PHE A 305 -14.87 -11.25 8.24
N TYR A 306 -15.96 -10.90 7.54
CA TYR A 306 -17.32 -11.24 7.96
C TYR A 306 -18.12 -12.09 6.97
N LEU A 307 -17.77 -12.14 5.68
CA LEU A 307 -18.53 -12.88 4.66
C LEU A 307 -18.56 -14.40 4.93
N ARG A 308 -17.46 -14.94 5.45
CA ARG A 308 -17.28 -16.38 5.67
C ARG A 308 -16.95 -16.68 7.14
N PRO A 309 -17.91 -16.61 8.07
CA PRO A 309 -17.67 -16.83 9.50
C PRO A 309 -16.95 -18.16 9.78
N GLY A 310 -15.86 -18.11 10.55
CA GLY A 310 -15.03 -19.27 10.87
C GLY A 310 -14.13 -19.78 9.71
N ARG A 311 -14.16 -19.12 8.54
CA ARG A 311 -13.36 -19.50 7.36
C ARG A 311 -12.76 -18.26 6.66
N SER A 312 -12.45 -17.21 7.43
CA SER A 312 -11.77 -16.01 6.91
C SER A 312 -10.34 -16.34 6.53
N GLU A 313 -9.99 -16.13 5.26
CA GLU A 313 -8.62 -16.26 4.77
C GLU A 313 -7.69 -15.26 5.47
N THR A 314 -8.18 -14.04 5.72
CA THR A 314 -7.40 -12.98 6.36
C THR A 314 -7.06 -13.32 7.81
N LEU A 315 -8.03 -13.77 8.60
CA LEU A 315 -7.75 -14.19 9.98
C LEU A 315 -6.78 -15.38 10.02
N GLU A 316 -6.94 -16.35 9.11
CA GLU A 316 -6.05 -17.51 9.03
C GLU A 316 -4.63 -17.12 8.59
N GLY A 317 -4.50 -16.28 7.55
CA GLY A 317 -3.20 -15.83 7.06
C GLY A 317 -2.43 -15.02 8.10
N ILE A 318 -3.12 -14.10 8.79
CA ILE A 318 -2.51 -13.33 9.89
C ILE A 318 -2.17 -14.25 11.07
N ARG A 319 -3.04 -15.24 11.42
CA ARG A 319 -2.72 -16.23 12.44
C ARG A 319 -1.37 -16.90 12.14
N ALA A 320 -1.25 -17.42 10.91
CA ALA A 320 -0.06 -18.18 10.52
C ALA A 320 1.22 -17.32 10.51
N LEU A 321 1.11 -16.04 10.07
CA LEU A 321 2.27 -15.16 9.97
C LEU A 321 2.68 -14.51 11.30
N ALA A 322 1.71 -13.98 12.06
CA ALA A 322 2.00 -13.02 13.12
C ALA A 322 1.59 -13.48 14.53
N VAL A 323 0.60 -14.37 14.63
CA VAL A 323 0.09 -14.86 15.93
C VAL A 323 0.80 -16.14 16.31
N ASP A 324 0.56 -17.25 15.60
CA ASP A 324 1.17 -18.57 15.88
C ASP A 324 2.58 -18.67 15.30
N LYS A 325 2.86 -17.93 14.22
CA LYS A 325 4.16 -17.88 13.51
C LYS A 325 4.62 -19.26 12.99
N ASP A 326 3.65 -20.11 12.65
CA ASP A 326 3.90 -21.42 12.05
C ASP A 326 4.19 -21.34 10.55
N HIS A 327 3.86 -20.19 9.92
CA HIS A 327 4.00 -19.94 8.49
C HIS A 327 3.31 -20.98 7.60
N ALA A 328 2.28 -21.64 8.13
CA ALA A 328 1.52 -22.71 7.50
C ALA A 328 0.01 -22.37 7.49
N PRO A 329 -0.44 -21.41 6.68
CA PRO A 329 -1.85 -21.07 6.60
C PRO A 329 -2.67 -22.21 6.00
N ARG A 330 -3.86 -22.43 6.55
CA ARG A 330 -4.83 -23.47 6.12
C ARG A 330 -5.90 -22.81 5.27
N TRP A 331 -5.56 -22.55 4.00
CA TRP A 331 -6.47 -21.90 3.07
C TRP A 331 -7.77 -22.68 2.81
N ASN A 332 -8.87 -21.99 2.59
CA ASN A 332 -10.15 -22.59 2.28
C ASN A 332 -10.91 -21.79 1.19
N PRO A 333 -10.98 -22.28 -0.06
CA PRO A 333 -10.46 -23.55 -0.58
C PRO A 333 -8.93 -23.67 -0.52
N ALA A 334 -8.44 -24.90 -0.40
CA ALA A 334 -7.02 -25.18 -0.27
C ALA A 334 -6.24 -25.08 -1.61
N ARG A 335 -6.95 -25.13 -2.75
CA ARG A 335 -6.36 -25.12 -4.08
C ARG A 335 -7.03 -24.08 -4.96
N ILE A 336 -6.25 -23.52 -5.89
CA ILE A 336 -6.72 -22.52 -6.85
C ILE A 336 -7.88 -23.05 -7.71
N GLU A 337 -7.77 -24.29 -8.12
CA GLU A 337 -8.76 -24.96 -8.98
C GLU A 337 -10.10 -25.26 -8.28
N ASP A 338 -10.12 -25.27 -6.96
CA ASP A 338 -11.31 -25.58 -6.17
C ASP A 338 -12.16 -24.31 -5.87
N VAL A 339 -11.63 -23.11 -6.18
CA VAL A 339 -12.35 -21.84 -5.99
C VAL A 339 -13.45 -21.69 -7.02
N GLN A 340 -14.69 -21.54 -6.55
CA GLN A 340 -15.83 -21.33 -7.43
C GLN A 340 -16.04 -19.83 -7.71
N GLN A 341 -16.62 -19.51 -8.86
CA GLN A 341 -16.90 -18.12 -9.24
C GLN A 341 -17.73 -17.39 -8.20
N ALA A 342 -18.72 -18.03 -7.61
CA ALA A 342 -19.56 -17.45 -6.56
C ALA A 342 -18.78 -17.08 -5.29
N ASP A 343 -17.70 -17.81 -4.98
CA ASP A 343 -16.90 -17.57 -3.76
C ASP A 343 -16.23 -16.20 -3.80
N TRP A 344 -15.62 -15.82 -4.93
CA TRP A 344 -14.90 -14.55 -5.06
C TRP A 344 -15.79 -13.39 -5.53
N GLN A 345 -16.83 -13.64 -6.35
CA GLN A 345 -17.73 -12.59 -6.79
C GLN A 345 -18.49 -11.93 -5.65
N ALA A 346 -18.78 -12.66 -4.59
CA ALA A 346 -19.47 -12.15 -3.41
C ALA A 346 -18.70 -11.00 -2.71
N PHE A 347 -17.36 -10.94 -2.87
CA PHE A 347 -16.55 -9.86 -2.28
C PHE A 347 -16.85 -8.48 -2.88
N PHE A 348 -17.39 -8.43 -4.09
CA PHE A 348 -17.68 -7.20 -4.82
C PHE A 348 -19.14 -6.72 -4.67
N ALA A 349 -19.93 -7.41 -3.87
CA ALA A 349 -21.29 -6.96 -3.55
C ALA A 349 -21.24 -6.07 -2.32
N SER A 350 -21.68 -4.79 -2.46
CA SER A 350 -21.65 -3.89 -1.31
C SER A 350 -22.58 -4.39 -0.19
N PRO A 351 -22.07 -4.51 1.06
CA PRO A 351 -22.90 -4.85 2.21
C PRO A 351 -23.73 -3.66 2.72
N TRP A 352 -23.54 -2.48 2.15
CA TRP A 352 -24.28 -1.27 2.51
C TRP A 352 -25.16 -0.76 1.37
N PRO A 353 -26.31 -0.18 1.65
CA PRO A 353 -26.98 0.71 0.69
C PRO A 353 -26.06 1.89 0.33
N ALA A 354 -26.11 2.34 -0.93
CA ALA A 354 -25.20 3.38 -1.43
C ALA A 354 -25.17 4.66 -0.56
N HIS A 355 -26.34 5.08 -0.04
CA HIS A 355 -26.44 6.29 0.79
C HIS A 355 -25.84 6.15 2.20
N SER A 356 -25.60 4.93 2.67
CA SER A 356 -25.04 4.64 3.99
C SER A 356 -23.66 3.98 3.93
N HIS A 357 -23.05 3.93 2.73
CA HIS A 357 -21.70 3.45 2.59
C HIS A 357 -20.72 4.34 3.40
N PRO A 358 -19.78 3.75 4.19
CA PRO A 358 -18.88 4.52 5.06
C PRO A 358 -18.08 5.60 4.32
N LEU A 359 -17.78 5.37 3.04
CA LEU A 359 -17.04 6.31 2.18
C LEU A 359 -17.94 7.00 1.12
N ALA A 360 -19.25 7.11 1.37
CA ALA A 360 -20.17 7.76 0.43
C ALA A 360 -19.81 9.23 0.14
N GLY A 361 -19.14 9.91 1.08
CA GLY A 361 -18.74 11.31 0.94
C GLY A 361 -17.46 11.56 0.12
N LEU A 362 -16.73 10.51 -0.31
CA LEU A 362 -15.55 10.70 -1.15
C LEU A 362 -15.96 11.10 -2.58
N ALA A 363 -15.20 12.02 -3.19
CA ALA A 363 -15.37 12.45 -4.58
C ALA A 363 -13.99 12.62 -5.24
N ASP A 364 -13.88 12.25 -6.54
CA ASP A 364 -12.66 12.48 -7.35
C ASP A 364 -12.60 13.92 -7.87
#